data_13d60322f1e870e74d86d716ff83b537
#
_entry.id   13d60322f1e870e74d86d716ff83b537
#
_cell.length_a   1.000
_cell.length_b   1.000
_cell.length_c   1.000
_cell.angle_alpha   90.00
_cell.angle_beta   90.00
_cell.angle_gamma   90.00
#
_symmetry.space_group_name_H-M   'P 1'
#
loop_
_entity.id
_entity.type
_entity.pdbx_description
1 polymer ?
#
loop_
_entity_poly.entity_id
_entity_poly.type
_entity_poly.pdbx_seq_one_letter_code
_entity_poly.pdbx_strand_id
1 'polypeptide(L)'
;MNEPYYMAYEKRYRAVFAAGAERWGHSPDDPFLKQTLEKWVEENNLRGKRILEYACGEGACGVILSRLGCIWHGVDVSPTAVKKARDAVHCLPDACAEVLDMVKNTLPGQYDAALDCMGFHMLVTDEDRRCYLNNALNSLKDGAPMLFFRQSYRNDGNPQAVYKGTIDSIEEWEAVTGSDYSTPQLRRTMTETGDIEVFIPLVPARANDRAGYIAEMENAGFIVENFLEMDESEAIRYAASIYVRKSHQGGTHAEHH
;
A
#
# COMPACT_ATOMS: atom_id res chain seq x y z
N MET A 1 23.22 -12.19 -1.42
CA MET A 1 21.97 -11.96 -0.67
C MET A 1 20.84 -12.38 -1.59
N ASN A 2 19.92 -13.20 -1.11
CA ASN A 2 18.76 -13.59 -1.91
C ASN A 2 17.87 -12.36 -2.15
N GLU A 3 17.22 -12.31 -3.32
CA GLU A 3 16.24 -11.28 -3.66
C GLU A 3 15.06 -11.35 -2.67
N PRO A 4 14.57 -10.23 -2.12
CA PRO A 4 13.42 -10.24 -1.23
C PRO A 4 12.18 -10.82 -1.92
N TYR A 5 11.36 -11.57 -1.17
CA TYR A 5 10.17 -12.23 -1.73
C TYR A 5 9.17 -11.24 -2.35
N TYR A 6 9.06 -10.04 -1.82
CA TYR A 6 8.18 -9.00 -2.37
C TYR A 6 8.63 -8.45 -3.72
N MET A 7 9.85 -8.75 -4.19
CA MET A 7 10.24 -8.51 -5.59
C MET A 7 9.46 -9.38 -6.60
N ALA A 8 8.67 -10.34 -6.14
CA ALA A 8 7.69 -11.03 -6.98
C ALA A 8 6.73 -10.07 -7.69
N TYR A 9 6.46 -8.91 -7.10
CA TYR A 9 5.61 -7.87 -7.71
C TYR A 9 6.23 -7.28 -8.97
N GLU A 10 7.55 -7.04 -9.01
CA GLU A 10 8.24 -6.64 -10.25
C GLU A 10 8.08 -7.70 -11.34
N LYS A 11 8.28 -8.97 -11.01
CA LYS A 11 8.12 -10.09 -11.95
C LYS A 11 6.69 -10.14 -12.51
N ARG A 12 5.72 -9.88 -11.65
CA ARG A 12 4.31 -9.84 -12.02
C ARG A 12 3.97 -8.66 -12.93
N TYR A 13 4.40 -7.45 -12.61
CA TYR A 13 4.23 -6.28 -13.49
C TYR A 13 4.81 -6.55 -14.88
N ARG A 14 6.03 -7.06 -14.94
CA ARG A 14 6.67 -7.40 -16.23
C ARG A 14 5.87 -8.43 -17.03
N ALA A 15 5.39 -9.49 -16.39
CA ALA A 15 4.60 -10.53 -17.06
C ALA A 15 3.28 -9.98 -17.61
N VAL A 16 2.57 -9.18 -16.81
CA VAL A 16 1.29 -8.59 -17.19
C VAL A 16 1.45 -7.64 -18.39
N PHE A 17 2.43 -6.75 -18.34
CA PHE A 17 2.67 -5.80 -19.45
C PHE A 17 3.26 -6.47 -20.69
N ALA A 18 4.10 -7.50 -20.54
CA ALA A 18 4.58 -8.30 -21.66
C ALA A 18 3.43 -9.05 -22.40
N ALA A 19 2.36 -9.37 -21.67
CA ALA A 19 1.15 -9.97 -22.24
C ALA A 19 0.22 -8.95 -22.93
N GLY A 20 0.59 -7.65 -22.95
CA GLY A 20 -0.16 -6.61 -23.64
C GLY A 20 -1.20 -5.90 -22.77
N ALA A 21 -1.22 -6.13 -21.46
CA ALA A 21 -2.09 -5.35 -20.57
C ALA A 21 -1.59 -3.90 -20.52
N GLU A 22 -2.52 -2.96 -20.54
CA GLU A 22 -2.19 -1.54 -20.39
C GLU A 22 -2.02 -1.15 -18.93
N ARG A 23 -2.79 -1.80 -18.09
CA ARG A 23 -2.84 -1.56 -16.64
C ARG A 23 -3.04 -2.86 -15.90
N TRP A 24 -2.48 -2.92 -14.71
CA TRP A 24 -2.78 -3.99 -13.75
C TRP A 24 -3.36 -3.46 -12.44
N GLY A 25 -2.90 -2.30 -11.98
CA GLY A 25 -3.38 -1.65 -10.76
C GLY A 25 -4.69 -0.89 -10.94
N HIS A 26 -4.94 0.04 -10.03
CA HIS A 26 -6.13 0.88 -10.05
C HIS A 26 -6.15 1.82 -11.25
N SER A 27 -7.37 2.15 -11.68
CA SER A 27 -7.59 3.24 -12.63
C SER A 27 -7.63 4.58 -11.89
N PRO A 28 -7.02 5.65 -12.41
CA PRO A 28 -7.27 6.99 -11.91
C PRO A 28 -8.73 7.46 -12.14
N ASP A 29 -9.50 6.68 -12.90
CA ASP A 29 -10.93 6.93 -13.14
C ASP A 29 -11.86 6.09 -12.28
N ASP A 30 -11.33 5.25 -11.37
CA ASP A 30 -12.10 4.52 -10.36
C ASP A 30 -12.88 5.52 -9.48
N PRO A 31 -14.22 5.53 -9.54
CA PRO A 31 -15.02 6.55 -8.84
C PRO A 31 -14.91 6.44 -7.33
N PHE A 32 -14.77 5.23 -6.80
CA PHE A 32 -14.63 5.01 -5.36
C PHE A 32 -13.26 5.49 -4.85
N LEU A 33 -12.19 5.21 -5.59
CA LEU A 33 -10.86 5.70 -5.28
C LEU A 33 -10.83 7.24 -5.29
N LYS A 34 -11.43 7.86 -6.32
CA LYS A 34 -11.56 9.33 -6.41
C LYS A 34 -12.29 9.90 -5.20
N GLN A 35 -13.49 9.40 -4.93
CA GLN A 35 -14.31 9.91 -3.82
C GLN A 35 -13.61 9.77 -2.47
N THR A 36 -12.92 8.64 -2.24
CA THR A 36 -12.17 8.42 -1.00
C THR A 36 -11.02 9.42 -0.86
N LEU A 37 -10.23 9.60 -1.91
CA LEU A 37 -9.09 10.52 -1.88
C LEU A 37 -9.55 11.99 -1.79
N GLU A 38 -10.60 12.39 -2.51
CA GLU A 38 -11.21 13.73 -2.40
C GLU A 38 -11.61 14.03 -0.96
N LYS A 39 -12.38 13.13 -0.35
CA LYS A 39 -12.80 13.25 1.05
C LYS A 39 -11.61 13.33 2.01
N TRP A 40 -10.63 12.45 1.87
CA TRP A 40 -9.45 12.42 2.72
C TRP A 40 -8.61 13.69 2.61
N VAL A 41 -8.43 14.21 1.39
CA VAL A 41 -7.74 15.48 1.12
C VAL A 41 -8.47 16.66 1.77
N GLU A 42 -9.79 16.71 1.66
CA GLU A 42 -10.61 17.78 2.24
C GLU A 42 -10.61 17.75 3.77
N GLU A 43 -10.86 16.58 4.38
CA GLU A 43 -10.92 16.42 5.83
C GLU A 43 -9.58 16.74 6.52
N ASN A 44 -8.46 16.54 5.83
CA ASN A 44 -7.11 16.80 6.35
C ASN A 44 -6.45 18.06 5.80
N ASN A 45 -7.15 18.87 4.99
CA ASN A 45 -6.63 20.10 4.39
C ASN A 45 -5.31 19.90 3.62
N LEU A 46 -5.25 18.86 2.76
CA LEU A 46 -4.01 18.44 2.10
C LEU A 46 -3.70 19.14 0.75
N ARG A 47 -4.53 20.05 0.28
CA ARG A 47 -4.23 20.85 -0.94
C ARG A 47 -2.95 21.67 -0.74
N GLY A 48 -2.03 21.59 -1.70
CA GLY A 48 -0.70 22.21 -1.60
C GLY A 48 0.26 21.53 -0.62
N LYS A 49 -0.10 20.38 -0.06
CA LYS A 49 0.72 19.62 0.88
C LYS A 49 1.47 18.50 0.19
N ARG A 50 2.61 18.12 0.77
CA ARG A 50 3.46 17.02 0.28
C ARG A 50 2.92 15.68 0.79
N ILE A 51 2.49 14.84 -0.13
CA ILE A 51 1.95 13.51 0.15
C ILE A 51 2.93 12.46 -0.37
N LEU A 52 3.33 11.53 0.48
CA LEU A 52 4.10 10.36 0.11
C LEU A 52 3.16 9.18 -0.10
N GLU A 53 3.23 8.53 -1.27
CA GLU A 53 2.53 7.28 -1.52
C GLU A 53 3.51 6.11 -1.52
N TYR A 54 3.33 5.20 -0.58
CA TYR A 54 4.01 3.93 -0.49
C TYR A 54 3.35 2.91 -1.42
N ALA A 55 4.15 2.07 -2.09
CA ALA A 55 3.69 1.08 -3.07
C ALA A 55 2.78 1.72 -4.13
N CYS A 56 3.23 2.81 -4.73
CA CYS A 56 2.42 3.65 -5.61
C CYS A 56 2.01 2.96 -6.93
N GLY A 57 2.57 1.80 -7.23
CA GLY A 57 2.27 1.05 -8.42
C GLY A 57 2.40 1.88 -9.69
N GLU A 58 1.34 1.93 -10.49
CA GLU A 58 1.26 2.67 -11.76
C GLU A 58 0.85 4.15 -11.59
N GLY A 59 0.74 4.64 -10.33
CA GLY A 59 0.51 6.05 -10.03
C GLY A 59 -0.94 6.53 -10.14
N ALA A 60 -1.94 5.66 -10.04
CA ALA A 60 -3.35 6.04 -10.11
C ALA A 60 -3.73 7.08 -9.05
N CYS A 61 -3.33 6.86 -7.79
CA CYS A 61 -3.57 7.83 -6.72
C CYS A 61 -2.78 9.12 -6.96
N GLY A 62 -1.56 9.03 -7.50
CA GLY A 62 -0.75 10.20 -7.85
C GLY A 62 -1.44 11.12 -8.85
N VAL A 63 -2.07 10.56 -9.88
CA VAL A 63 -2.86 11.33 -10.85
C VAL A 63 -4.03 12.04 -10.16
N ILE A 64 -4.76 11.35 -9.27
CA ILE A 64 -5.90 11.93 -8.56
C ILE A 64 -5.43 13.02 -7.59
N LEU A 65 -4.44 12.73 -6.74
CA LEU A 65 -3.92 13.66 -5.74
C LEU A 65 -3.35 14.95 -6.38
N SER A 66 -2.60 14.80 -7.48
CA SER A 66 -2.09 15.96 -8.22
C SER A 66 -3.20 16.81 -8.81
N ARG A 67 -4.26 16.19 -9.36
CA ARG A 67 -5.45 16.93 -9.85
C ARG A 67 -6.21 17.64 -8.72
N LEU A 68 -6.14 17.13 -7.49
CA LEU A 68 -6.68 17.77 -6.29
C LEU A 68 -5.77 18.91 -5.76
N GLY A 69 -4.62 19.13 -6.40
CA GLY A 69 -3.69 20.20 -6.02
C GLY A 69 -2.74 19.81 -4.89
N CYS A 70 -2.50 18.52 -4.67
CA CYS A 70 -1.48 18.03 -3.75
C CYS A 70 -0.11 17.92 -4.46
N ILE A 71 0.97 17.98 -3.70
CA ILE A 71 2.34 17.69 -4.17
C ILE A 71 2.58 16.20 -3.92
N TRP A 72 2.63 15.39 -4.98
CA TRP A 72 2.68 13.94 -4.86
C TRP A 72 4.08 13.39 -5.09
N HIS A 73 4.50 12.48 -4.21
CA HIS A 73 5.72 11.69 -4.33
C HIS A 73 5.37 10.21 -4.14
N GLY A 74 5.44 9.42 -5.20
CA GLY A 74 5.21 7.97 -5.17
C GLY A 74 6.49 7.19 -5.08
N VAL A 75 6.49 6.11 -4.30
CA VAL A 75 7.59 5.15 -4.22
C VAL A 75 7.08 3.72 -4.41
N ASP A 76 7.83 2.91 -5.12
CA ASP A 76 7.54 1.50 -5.32
C ASP A 76 8.84 0.71 -5.48
N VAL A 77 8.83 -0.55 -5.08
CA VAL A 77 9.98 -1.45 -5.25
C VAL A 77 10.15 -1.89 -6.71
N SER A 78 9.11 -1.81 -7.52
CA SER A 78 9.07 -2.24 -8.91
C SER A 78 9.52 -1.13 -9.87
N PRO A 79 10.67 -1.26 -10.55
CA PRO A 79 11.07 -0.32 -11.61
C PRO A 79 10.06 -0.23 -12.76
N THR A 80 9.38 -1.34 -13.07
CA THR A 80 8.36 -1.39 -14.12
C THR A 80 7.13 -0.57 -13.74
N ALA A 81 6.65 -0.68 -12.51
CA ALA A 81 5.55 0.11 -11.99
C ALA A 81 5.91 1.61 -11.93
N VAL A 82 7.07 1.95 -11.37
CA VAL A 82 7.55 3.33 -11.29
C VAL A 82 7.67 4.00 -12.65
N LYS A 83 8.12 3.25 -13.68
CA LYS A 83 8.14 3.79 -15.05
C LYS A 83 6.74 4.18 -15.51
N LYS A 84 5.74 3.32 -15.30
CA LYS A 84 4.34 3.60 -15.62
C LYS A 84 3.79 4.79 -14.82
N ALA A 85 4.12 4.86 -13.52
CA ALA A 85 3.73 5.99 -12.68
C ALA A 85 4.29 7.32 -13.20
N ARG A 86 5.57 7.36 -13.56
CA ARG A 86 6.21 8.54 -14.18
C ARG A 86 5.52 8.94 -15.49
N ASP A 87 5.21 7.96 -16.34
CA ASP A 87 4.51 8.21 -17.59
C ASP A 87 3.09 8.76 -17.32
N ALA A 88 2.40 8.27 -16.30
CA ALA A 88 1.05 8.73 -15.94
C ALA A 88 1.00 10.15 -15.40
N VAL A 89 2.06 10.58 -14.69
CA VAL A 89 2.08 11.93 -14.08
C VAL A 89 2.96 12.93 -14.82
N HIS A 90 3.57 12.59 -15.94
CA HIS A 90 4.59 13.40 -16.63
C HIS A 90 4.15 14.83 -16.97
N CYS A 91 2.86 15.05 -17.19
CA CYS A 91 2.27 16.38 -17.48
C CYS A 91 1.68 17.06 -16.24
N LEU A 92 1.76 16.43 -15.06
CA LEU A 92 1.19 16.99 -13.84
C LEU A 92 2.27 17.75 -13.06
N PRO A 93 2.00 18.97 -12.63
CA PRO A 93 2.96 19.72 -11.81
C PRO A 93 3.13 19.01 -10.44
N ASP A 94 4.30 19.18 -9.87
CA ASP A 94 4.60 18.73 -8.50
C ASP A 94 4.33 17.25 -8.22
N ALA A 95 4.49 16.40 -9.25
CA ALA A 95 4.32 14.96 -9.15
C ALA A 95 5.61 14.24 -9.58
N CYS A 96 6.09 13.29 -8.77
CA CYS A 96 7.22 12.46 -9.10
C CYS A 96 7.06 11.04 -8.53
N ALA A 97 7.78 10.09 -9.13
CA ALA A 97 7.86 8.72 -8.63
C ALA A 97 9.29 8.20 -8.70
N GLU A 98 9.70 7.39 -7.72
CA GLU A 98 11.02 6.77 -7.70
C GLU A 98 11.00 5.33 -7.21
N VAL A 99 12.03 4.57 -7.60
CA VAL A 99 12.20 3.20 -7.11
C VAL A 99 12.80 3.26 -5.71
N LEU A 100 12.11 2.66 -4.75
CA LEU A 100 12.55 2.58 -3.37
C LEU A 100 12.10 1.25 -2.76
N ASP A 101 13.00 0.59 -2.06
CA ASP A 101 12.63 -0.52 -1.16
C ASP A 101 12.16 0.06 0.17
N MET A 102 10.85 0.16 0.32
CA MET A 102 10.17 0.80 1.46
C MET A 102 10.32 0.02 2.77
N VAL A 103 10.71 -1.25 2.70
CA VAL A 103 11.03 -2.07 3.87
C VAL A 103 12.41 -1.70 4.42
N LYS A 104 13.38 -1.47 3.54
CA LYS A 104 14.78 -1.26 3.92
C LYS A 104 15.18 0.21 4.05
N ASN A 105 14.41 1.11 3.43
CA ASN A 105 14.81 2.50 3.30
C ASN A 105 13.73 3.45 3.79
N THR A 106 14.15 4.48 4.51
CA THR A 106 13.33 5.64 4.87
C THR A 106 13.69 6.80 3.96
N LEU A 107 12.70 7.50 3.43
CA LEU A 107 12.94 8.73 2.68
C LEU A 107 13.39 9.85 3.64
N PRO A 108 14.46 10.58 3.29
CA PRO A 108 14.81 11.77 4.03
C PRO A 108 13.76 12.86 3.78
N GLY A 109 13.27 13.44 4.81
CA GLY A 109 12.30 14.52 4.73
C GLY A 109 11.07 14.24 5.57
N GLN A 110 10.23 15.24 5.63
CA GLN A 110 8.98 15.15 6.37
C GLN A 110 7.82 15.49 5.44
N TYR A 111 6.90 14.53 5.33
CA TYR A 111 5.70 14.67 4.54
C TYR A 111 4.53 15.12 5.41
N ASP A 112 3.63 15.88 4.81
CA ASP A 112 2.43 16.38 5.47
C ASP A 112 1.35 15.30 5.61
N ALA A 113 1.42 14.26 4.76
CA ALA A 113 0.58 13.08 4.81
C ALA A 113 1.23 11.90 4.09
N ALA A 114 0.75 10.69 4.33
CA ALA A 114 1.12 9.51 3.54
C ALA A 114 -0.11 8.69 3.12
N LEU A 115 0.06 7.90 2.06
CA LEU A 115 -0.93 6.98 1.52
C LEU A 115 -0.27 5.63 1.23
N ASP A 116 -0.98 4.56 1.49
CA ASP A 116 -0.68 3.21 1.01
C ASP A 116 -1.95 2.66 0.36
N CYS A 117 -1.90 2.34 -0.92
CA CYS A 117 -3.03 1.74 -1.62
C CYS A 117 -2.71 0.29 -1.96
N MET A 118 -3.15 -0.65 -1.12
CA MET A 118 -2.96 -2.09 -1.29
C MET A 118 -1.50 -2.57 -1.20
N GLY A 119 -0.60 -1.81 -0.57
CA GLY A 119 0.81 -2.17 -0.46
C GLY A 119 1.14 -2.97 0.79
N PHE A 120 0.71 -2.50 1.96
CA PHE A 120 1.11 -3.05 3.24
C PHE A 120 0.75 -4.54 3.42
N HIS A 121 -0.42 -4.97 3.00
CA HIS A 121 -0.81 -6.38 3.10
C HIS A 121 -0.01 -7.32 2.19
N MET A 122 0.78 -6.79 1.28
CA MET A 122 1.69 -7.56 0.42
C MET A 122 2.94 -8.05 1.17
N LEU A 123 3.19 -7.51 2.37
CA LEU A 123 4.25 -7.97 3.25
C LEU A 123 3.71 -9.04 4.19
N VAL A 124 4.42 -10.18 4.28
CA VAL A 124 3.93 -11.36 5.03
C VAL A 124 4.73 -11.63 6.30
N THR A 125 6.02 -11.26 6.35
CA THR A 125 6.83 -11.44 7.55
C THR A 125 6.58 -10.32 8.56
N ASP A 126 6.63 -10.63 9.85
CA ASP A 126 6.40 -9.63 10.91
C ASP A 126 7.48 -8.55 10.89
N GLU A 127 8.72 -8.93 10.61
CA GLU A 127 9.84 -7.98 10.53
C GLU A 127 9.68 -6.98 9.38
N ASP A 128 9.33 -7.44 8.18
CA ASP A 128 9.14 -6.54 7.03
C ASP A 128 7.96 -5.59 7.25
N ARG A 129 6.87 -6.08 7.83
CA ARG A 129 5.70 -5.27 8.18
C ARG A 129 6.07 -4.19 9.20
N ARG A 130 6.81 -4.57 10.24
CA ARG A 130 7.30 -3.65 11.27
C ARG A 130 8.26 -2.60 10.68
N CYS A 131 9.22 -3.01 9.85
CA CYS A 131 10.15 -2.10 9.18
C CYS A 131 9.41 -1.11 8.27
N TYR A 132 8.47 -1.59 7.47
CA TYR A 132 7.65 -0.76 6.59
C TYR A 132 6.86 0.31 7.36
N LEU A 133 6.16 -0.08 8.42
CA LEU A 133 5.39 0.86 9.26
C LEU A 133 6.29 1.89 9.94
N ASN A 134 7.45 1.46 10.45
CA ASN A 134 8.42 2.36 11.06
C ASN A 134 8.98 3.37 10.03
N ASN A 135 9.29 2.92 8.81
CA ASN A 135 9.76 3.79 7.74
C ASN A 135 8.68 4.80 7.32
N ALA A 136 7.43 4.35 7.23
CA ALA A 136 6.29 5.23 6.96
C ALA A 136 6.12 6.28 8.08
N LEU A 137 6.13 5.85 9.33
CA LEU A 137 6.03 6.76 10.48
C LEU A 137 7.16 7.81 10.48
N ASN A 138 8.40 7.38 10.21
CA ASN A 138 9.57 8.25 10.22
C ASN A 138 9.57 9.27 9.08
N SER A 139 8.90 8.99 7.96
CA SER A 139 8.77 9.94 6.86
C SER A 139 7.74 11.04 7.10
N LEU A 140 6.88 10.88 8.10
CA LEU A 140 5.78 11.79 8.40
C LEU A 140 6.17 12.86 9.43
N LYS A 141 5.63 14.06 9.29
CA LYS A 141 5.60 15.07 10.34
C LYS A 141 4.75 14.58 11.53
N ASP A 142 5.02 15.11 12.72
CA ASP A 142 4.20 14.81 13.89
C ASP A 142 2.75 15.26 13.67
N GLY A 143 1.82 14.41 14.03
CA GLY A 143 0.40 14.62 13.81
C GLY A 143 -0.07 14.46 12.36
N ALA A 144 0.80 14.09 11.42
CA ALA A 144 0.41 13.90 10.02
C ALA A 144 -0.48 12.67 9.82
N PRO A 145 -1.53 12.77 8.98
CA PRO A 145 -2.40 11.65 8.67
C PRO A 145 -1.75 10.66 7.70
N MET A 146 -2.12 9.38 7.83
CA MET A 146 -1.84 8.37 6.81
C MET A 146 -3.10 7.54 6.55
N LEU A 147 -3.31 7.19 5.28
CA LEU A 147 -4.40 6.32 4.85
C LEU A 147 -3.82 5.02 4.30
N PHE A 148 -4.18 3.90 4.92
CA PHE A 148 -4.01 2.57 4.34
C PHE A 148 -5.31 2.18 3.65
N PHE A 149 -5.33 2.25 2.33
CA PHE A 149 -6.53 2.07 1.53
C PHE A 149 -6.61 0.64 0.96
N ARG A 150 -7.79 0.02 1.04
CA ARG A 150 -8.07 -1.32 0.47
C ARG A 150 -7.10 -2.42 0.95
N GLN A 151 -6.74 -2.44 2.23
CA GLN A 151 -5.91 -3.52 2.77
C GLN A 151 -6.69 -4.83 2.83
N SER A 152 -6.04 -5.96 2.55
CA SER A 152 -6.68 -7.29 2.62
C SER A 152 -7.18 -7.56 4.04
N TYR A 153 -8.48 -7.79 4.18
CA TYR A 153 -9.18 -7.84 5.46
C TYR A 153 -10.06 -9.08 5.58
N ARG A 154 -10.23 -9.61 6.77
CA ARG A 154 -11.11 -10.72 7.09
C ARG A 154 -11.85 -10.46 8.40
N ASN A 155 -13.16 -10.64 8.39
CA ASN A 155 -14.01 -10.56 9.58
C ASN A 155 -14.92 -11.78 9.76
N ASP A 156 -14.77 -12.80 8.91
CA ASP A 156 -15.65 -13.97 8.86
C ASP A 156 -15.43 -14.97 10.02
N GLY A 157 -14.56 -14.63 10.97
CA GLY A 157 -14.24 -15.48 12.10
C GLY A 157 -13.48 -16.77 11.71
N ASN A 158 -13.09 -16.91 10.45
CA ASN A 158 -12.31 -18.03 9.98
C ASN A 158 -10.84 -17.91 10.44
N PRO A 159 -10.39 -18.68 11.43
CA PRO A 159 -9.02 -18.60 11.93
C PRO A 159 -7.96 -19.01 10.90
N GLN A 160 -8.35 -19.67 9.81
CA GLN A 160 -7.46 -20.02 8.71
C GLN A 160 -7.27 -18.84 7.73
N ALA A 161 -8.19 -17.87 7.73
CA ALA A 161 -8.11 -16.70 6.85
C ALA A 161 -7.23 -15.58 7.45
N VAL A 162 -7.03 -15.57 8.77
CA VAL A 162 -6.16 -14.63 9.49
C VAL A 162 -5.19 -15.40 10.34
N TYR A 163 -3.95 -15.44 9.93
CA TYR A 163 -2.90 -16.09 10.72
C TYR A 163 -2.46 -15.22 11.89
N LYS A 164 -2.52 -15.77 13.09
CA LYS A 164 -2.23 -15.07 14.36
C LYS A 164 -0.84 -15.40 14.95
N GLY A 165 -0.09 -16.28 14.31
CA GLY A 165 1.28 -16.61 14.72
C GLY A 165 2.31 -15.62 14.16
N THR A 166 3.55 -15.78 14.61
CA THR A 166 4.70 -15.07 14.03
C THR A 166 5.09 -15.71 12.70
N ILE A 167 5.49 -14.92 11.74
CA ILE A 167 6.04 -15.35 10.45
C ILE A 167 7.39 -14.65 10.25
N ASP A 168 8.44 -15.45 10.26
CA ASP A 168 9.81 -14.94 10.13
C ASP A 168 10.36 -15.06 8.71
N SER A 169 9.75 -15.91 7.87
CA SER A 169 10.19 -16.11 6.49
C SER A 169 9.06 -16.38 5.50
N ILE A 170 9.34 -16.27 4.21
CA ILE A 170 8.39 -16.60 3.15
C ILE A 170 8.10 -18.12 3.12
N GLU A 171 9.08 -18.95 3.44
CA GLU A 171 8.93 -20.40 3.48
C GLU A 171 7.96 -20.82 4.60
N GLU A 172 7.99 -20.15 5.75
CA GLU A 172 7.00 -20.36 6.82
C GLU A 172 5.60 -19.94 6.35
N TRP A 173 5.50 -18.81 5.65
CA TRP A 173 4.23 -18.36 5.11
C TRP A 173 3.65 -19.34 4.09
N GLU A 174 4.48 -19.89 3.20
CA GLU A 174 4.10 -20.93 2.25
C GLU A 174 3.62 -22.21 2.98
N ALA A 175 4.35 -22.63 4.02
CA ALA A 175 4.00 -23.80 4.80
C ALA A 175 2.65 -23.63 5.53
N VAL A 176 2.37 -22.46 6.09
CA VAL A 176 1.14 -22.16 6.81
C VAL A 176 -0.06 -22.04 5.87
N THR A 177 0.12 -21.40 4.70
CA THR A 177 -0.97 -21.13 3.76
C THR A 177 -1.19 -22.24 2.74
N GLY A 178 -0.20 -23.14 2.56
CA GLY A 178 -0.18 -24.11 1.46
C GLY A 178 -0.04 -23.45 0.07
N SER A 179 0.45 -22.21 0.03
CA SER A 179 0.62 -21.47 -1.21
C SER A 179 1.91 -21.87 -1.92
N ASP A 180 1.88 -21.87 -3.25
CA ASP A 180 3.05 -22.02 -4.10
C ASP A 180 3.23 -20.74 -4.93
N TYR A 181 4.26 -19.97 -4.58
CA TYR A 181 4.60 -18.73 -5.30
C TYR A 181 5.61 -18.94 -6.43
N SER A 182 6.12 -20.17 -6.58
CA SER A 182 7.05 -20.53 -7.65
C SER A 182 6.37 -20.83 -8.98
N THR A 183 5.14 -21.35 -8.94
CA THR A 183 4.38 -21.77 -10.12
C THR A 183 3.45 -20.65 -10.60
N PRO A 184 3.65 -20.12 -11.83
CA PRO A 184 2.73 -19.17 -12.44
C PRO A 184 1.32 -19.76 -12.59
N GLN A 185 0.30 -18.96 -12.30
CA GLN A 185 -1.09 -19.34 -12.44
C GLN A 185 -1.75 -18.55 -13.56
N LEU A 186 -2.71 -19.21 -14.24
CA LEU A 186 -3.53 -18.54 -15.24
C LEU A 186 -4.42 -17.51 -14.57
N ARG A 187 -4.30 -16.27 -14.99
CA ARG A 187 -5.10 -15.14 -14.50
C ARG A 187 -5.69 -14.37 -15.68
N ARG A 188 -6.88 -13.86 -15.48
CA ARG A 188 -7.50 -12.96 -16.44
C ARG A 188 -7.10 -11.52 -16.12
N THR A 189 -6.67 -10.79 -17.11
CA THR A 189 -6.35 -9.36 -17.00
C THR A 189 -7.03 -8.58 -18.13
N MET A 190 -7.38 -7.33 -17.85
CA MET A 190 -8.08 -6.47 -18.80
C MET A 190 -7.08 -5.73 -19.70
N THR A 191 -7.39 -5.66 -20.98
CA THR A 191 -6.68 -4.87 -22.00
C THR A 191 -7.67 -3.95 -22.71
N GLU A 192 -7.20 -3.01 -23.52
CA GLU A 192 -8.08 -2.19 -24.38
C GLU A 192 -8.99 -3.03 -25.32
N THR A 193 -8.50 -4.18 -25.75
CA THR A 193 -9.21 -5.05 -26.70
C THR A 193 -10.05 -6.12 -26.02
N GLY A 194 -10.13 -6.15 -24.70
CA GLY A 194 -10.87 -7.10 -23.89
C GLY A 194 -9.99 -7.87 -22.90
N ASP A 195 -10.60 -8.85 -22.24
CA ASP A 195 -9.89 -9.68 -21.27
C ASP A 195 -8.93 -10.64 -21.99
N ILE A 196 -7.72 -10.73 -21.47
CA ILE A 196 -6.75 -11.75 -21.87
C ILE A 196 -6.44 -12.67 -20.67
N GLU A 197 -6.07 -13.91 -21.00
CA GLU A 197 -5.54 -14.85 -20.01
C GLU A 197 -4.02 -14.87 -20.09
N VAL A 198 -3.38 -14.70 -18.94
CA VAL A 198 -1.93 -14.65 -18.82
C VAL A 198 -1.45 -15.49 -17.64
N PHE A 199 -0.37 -16.22 -17.83
CA PHE A 199 0.31 -16.91 -16.74
C PHE A 199 1.17 -15.93 -15.96
N ILE A 200 0.77 -15.64 -14.73
CA ILE A 200 1.52 -14.75 -13.82
C ILE A 200 1.80 -15.45 -12.51
N PRO A 201 2.96 -15.17 -11.87
CA PRO A 201 3.26 -15.72 -10.56
C PRO A 201 2.22 -15.24 -9.55
N LEU A 202 1.87 -16.10 -8.61
CA LEU A 202 1.22 -15.66 -7.38
C LEU A 202 2.18 -14.73 -6.64
N VAL A 203 1.60 -13.82 -5.90
CA VAL A 203 2.34 -12.92 -5.03
C VAL A 203 1.84 -13.08 -3.61
N PRO A 204 2.73 -13.05 -2.62
CA PRO A 204 2.33 -13.21 -1.23
C PRO A 204 1.46 -12.03 -0.79
N ALA A 205 0.45 -12.34 0.02
CA ALA A 205 -0.37 -11.34 0.69
C ALA A 205 -0.86 -11.90 2.03
N ARG A 206 -0.80 -11.09 3.08
CA ARG A 206 -1.25 -11.43 4.43
C ARG A 206 -2.41 -10.54 4.83
N ALA A 207 -3.60 -11.13 4.91
CA ALA A 207 -4.76 -10.46 5.46
C ALA A 207 -4.67 -10.38 6.99
N ASN A 208 -5.32 -9.37 7.57
CA ASN A 208 -5.52 -9.30 9.00
C ASN A 208 -6.98 -8.98 9.31
N ASP A 209 -7.39 -9.18 10.57
CA ASP A 209 -8.66 -8.68 11.07
C ASP A 209 -8.49 -7.26 11.65
N ARG A 210 -9.61 -6.68 12.09
CA ARG A 210 -9.63 -5.33 12.67
C ARG A 210 -8.68 -5.20 13.86
N ALA A 211 -8.73 -6.15 14.79
CA ALA A 211 -7.91 -6.10 16.00
C ALA A 211 -6.42 -6.24 15.67
N GLY A 212 -6.07 -7.10 14.72
CA GLY A 212 -4.69 -7.29 14.28
C GLY A 212 -4.12 -6.05 13.60
N TYR A 213 -4.86 -5.42 12.67
CA TYR A 213 -4.39 -4.18 12.04
C TYR A 213 -4.26 -3.05 13.04
N ILE A 214 -5.22 -2.87 13.95
CA ILE A 214 -5.14 -1.82 14.99
C ILE A 214 -3.87 -2.04 15.84
N ALA A 215 -3.63 -3.27 16.30
CA ALA A 215 -2.45 -3.58 17.09
C ALA A 215 -1.12 -3.30 16.34
N GLU A 216 -1.02 -3.65 15.05
CA GLU A 216 0.16 -3.37 14.23
C GLU A 216 0.41 -1.85 14.10
N MET A 217 -0.64 -1.07 13.82
CA MET A 217 -0.51 0.38 13.66
C MET A 217 -0.15 1.07 14.97
N GLU A 218 -0.80 0.71 16.08
CA GLU A 218 -0.54 1.29 17.39
C GLU A 218 0.86 0.92 17.91
N ASN A 219 1.30 -0.33 17.73
CA ASN A 219 2.64 -0.76 18.08
C ASN A 219 3.74 -0.03 17.27
N ALA A 220 3.44 0.39 16.06
CA ALA A 220 4.34 1.20 15.24
C ALA A 220 4.37 2.69 15.67
N GLY A 221 3.41 3.14 16.49
CA GLY A 221 3.32 4.53 16.97
C GLY A 221 2.29 5.39 16.24
N PHE A 222 1.39 4.78 15.48
CA PHE A 222 0.23 5.45 14.93
C PHE A 222 -0.94 5.47 15.92
N ILE A 223 -1.80 6.45 15.77
CA ILE A 223 -3.13 6.50 16.41
C ILE A 223 -4.14 6.11 15.33
N VAL A 224 -4.93 5.08 15.56
CA VAL A 224 -6.00 4.67 14.63
C VAL A 224 -7.21 5.57 14.86
N GLU A 225 -7.53 6.41 13.87
CA GLU A 225 -8.67 7.36 13.94
C GLU A 225 -9.97 6.72 13.42
N ASN A 226 -9.86 5.88 12.37
CA ASN A 226 -11.02 5.21 11.79
C ASN A 226 -10.63 3.91 11.10
N PHE A 227 -11.56 2.98 11.04
CA PHE A 227 -11.42 1.70 10.36
C PHE A 227 -12.72 1.39 9.62
N LEU A 228 -12.68 1.41 8.29
CA LEU A 228 -13.83 1.19 7.42
C LEU A 228 -13.69 -0.12 6.67
N GLU A 229 -14.58 -1.03 6.96
CA GLU A 229 -14.75 -2.25 6.17
C GLU A 229 -15.42 -1.88 4.83
N MET A 230 -14.95 -2.46 3.75
CA MET A 230 -15.55 -2.22 2.45
C MET A 230 -16.84 -3.02 2.30
N ASP A 231 -17.86 -2.37 1.74
CA ASP A 231 -19.14 -2.99 1.45
C ASP A 231 -18.99 -4.07 0.36
N GLU A 232 -19.80 -5.14 0.46
CA GLU A 232 -19.83 -6.22 -0.53
C GLU A 232 -20.24 -5.75 -1.94
N SER A 233 -20.85 -4.57 -2.06
CA SER A 233 -21.19 -3.92 -3.34
C SER A 233 -19.98 -3.40 -4.10
N GLU A 234 -18.83 -3.29 -3.46
CA GLU A 234 -17.60 -2.82 -4.09
C GLU A 234 -16.83 -3.95 -4.77
N ALA A 235 -16.09 -3.61 -5.83
CA ALA A 235 -15.41 -4.57 -6.69
C ALA A 235 -14.35 -5.43 -5.96
N ILE A 236 -13.96 -5.05 -4.75
CA ILE A 236 -12.97 -5.76 -3.95
C ILE A 236 -13.61 -6.26 -2.66
N ARG A 237 -13.89 -7.56 -2.62
CA ARG A 237 -14.31 -8.24 -1.40
C ARG A 237 -13.16 -8.33 -0.40
N TYR A 238 -13.48 -8.28 0.88
CA TYR A 238 -12.54 -8.50 1.96
C TYR A 238 -11.40 -7.47 2.01
N ALA A 239 -11.76 -6.21 1.94
CA ALA A 239 -10.84 -5.11 2.14
C ALA A 239 -11.30 -4.16 3.26
N ALA A 240 -10.35 -3.44 3.83
CA ALA A 240 -10.61 -2.37 4.77
C ALA A 240 -9.72 -1.17 4.50
N SER A 241 -10.21 0.02 4.83
CA SER A 241 -9.45 1.26 4.83
C SER A 241 -9.20 1.70 6.27
N ILE A 242 -7.93 2.00 6.58
CA ILE A 242 -7.49 2.32 7.94
C ILE A 242 -6.94 3.74 7.91
N TYR A 243 -7.58 4.62 8.66
CA TYR A 243 -7.18 6.01 8.80
C TYR A 243 -6.39 6.16 10.08
N VAL A 244 -5.14 6.57 9.96
CA VAL A 244 -4.24 6.70 11.11
C VAL A 244 -3.58 8.06 11.13
N ARG A 245 -3.02 8.42 12.27
CA ARG A 245 -2.23 9.64 12.45
C ARG A 245 -0.96 9.32 13.21
N LYS A 246 0.17 9.90 12.79
CA LYS A 246 1.40 9.84 13.58
C LYS A 246 1.16 10.49 14.93
N SER A 247 1.48 9.78 16.02
CA SER A 247 1.41 10.35 17.35
C SER A 247 2.38 11.54 17.48
N HIS A 248 1.98 12.56 18.22
CA HIS A 248 2.94 13.59 18.62
C HIS A 248 3.98 12.95 19.53
N GLN A 249 5.26 13.09 19.25
CA GLN A 249 6.28 12.77 20.23
C GLN A 249 6.09 13.75 21.38
N GLY A 250 5.49 13.28 22.46
CA GLY A 250 5.32 14.06 23.67
C GLY A 250 6.69 14.49 24.15
N GLY A 251 6.95 15.78 24.20
CA GLY A 251 8.05 16.32 24.97
C GLY A 251 7.86 15.83 26.40
N THR A 252 8.69 14.90 26.83
CA THR A 252 8.84 14.58 28.24
C THR A 252 9.36 15.84 28.93
N HIS A 253 8.44 16.72 29.35
CA HIS A 253 8.74 17.64 30.39
C HIS A 253 8.94 16.80 31.67
N ALA A 254 10.18 16.47 31.94
CA ALA A 254 10.57 16.07 33.25
C ALA A 254 10.29 17.28 34.16
N GLU A 255 9.15 17.28 34.81
CA GLU A 255 8.93 18.14 35.98
C GLU A 255 9.80 17.57 37.11
N HIS A 256 10.97 18.19 37.26
CA HIS A 256 11.73 18.08 38.49
C HIS A 256 10.98 18.89 39.56
N HIS A 257 10.41 18.17 40.51
CA HIS A 257 10.13 18.69 41.86
C HIS A 257 11.05 18.02 42.85
#